data_3224fb5698027f7aaebfe57f63569f5f
#
_entry.id   3224fb5698027f7aaebfe57f63569f5f
#
_cell.length_a   1.000
_cell.length_b   1.000
_cell.length_c   1.000
_cell.angle_alpha   90.00
_cell.angle_beta   90.00
_cell.angle_gamma   90.00
#
_symmetry.space_group_name_H-M   'P 1'
#
loop_
_entity.id
_entity.type
_entity.pdbx_description
1 polymer ?
#
loop_
_entity_poly.entity_id
_entity_poly.type
_entity_poly.pdbx_seq_one_letter_code
_entity_poly.pdbx_strand_id
1 'polypeptide(L)'
;MKKNNFFSNFKLYSDVYKAGSMISLTNEKHLLLVLKTIGYRIVTMSLLSTKETSRFRMLHNFGKFLIKMTKNHGEMYTVKYLKACQLCIQKKLAGTPLKSLREIEPDYNFPRLSKSGLPVVIKTMDRASIGNNSFRIIRLXLSLFSLYRIIKVPFNPKLSTITDKFSGTSFILDDFIRXLSSDSKVLLTKFSKFELTDLTSTKVLPLLKSSPLGTRSYSHLITSYXSLKQNTSVFQSINKXLNLTNSKNILVLFHNLEFIYLKYKIGNEIFGPIGKLSFKEEAAGKLRVFAMVDVITQSLLNPLHQKLFDLFKKIPNDCTHNQSKGFQLAQSLSLKYNCSFGFDLSAATDRLPISSQAAILNSLFGNDIGTLWSTILVDRDYFISTNNYGIDSQNIRYSVGQPM
;
A
#
# COMPACT_ATOMS: atom_id res chain seq x y z
N MET A 1 12.97 22.31 -27.56
CA MET A 1 12.94 20.86 -27.29
C MET A 1 11.79 20.55 -26.36
N LYS A 2 10.73 19.92 -26.87
CA LYS A 2 9.62 19.49 -26.03
C LYS A 2 10.14 18.37 -25.13
N LYS A 3 10.12 18.61 -23.84
CA LYS A 3 10.41 17.58 -22.86
C LYS A 3 9.32 16.51 -22.97
N ASN A 4 9.56 15.50 -23.79
CA ASN A 4 8.66 14.36 -23.81
C ASN A 4 8.88 13.62 -22.50
N ASN A 5 7.99 13.87 -21.60
CA ASN A 5 8.08 13.35 -20.26
C ASN A 5 7.81 11.85 -20.23
N PHE A 6 8.79 11.10 -19.78
CA PHE A 6 8.63 9.71 -19.38
C PHE A 6 7.38 9.56 -18.50
N PHE A 7 7.10 10.58 -17.68
CA PHE A 7 5.94 10.60 -16.78
C PHE A 7 4.59 10.68 -17.48
N SER A 8 4.53 11.20 -18.74
CA SER A 8 3.25 11.27 -19.45
C SER A 8 2.72 9.89 -19.82
N ASN A 9 3.61 8.96 -20.13
CA ASN A 9 3.21 7.57 -20.40
C ASN A 9 2.68 6.91 -19.13
N PHE A 10 3.34 7.15 -18.00
CA PHE A 10 2.91 6.65 -16.71
C PHE A 10 1.55 7.20 -16.32
N LYS A 11 1.33 8.48 -16.60
CA LYS A 11 0.05 9.11 -16.33
C LYS A 11 -1.07 8.48 -17.15
N LEU A 12 -0.79 8.16 -18.41
CA LEU A 12 -1.78 7.51 -19.26
C LEU A 12 -2.24 6.18 -18.66
N TYR A 13 -1.31 5.34 -18.19
CA TYR A 13 -1.66 4.07 -17.56
C TYR A 13 -2.45 4.30 -16.28
N SER A 14 -2.03 5.27 -15.48
CA SER A 14 -2.72 5.61 -14.24
C SER A 14 -4.16 6.05 -14.52
N ASP A 15 -4.33 6.88 -15.54
CA ASP A 15 -5.65 7.40 -15.89
C ASP A 15 -6.57 6.30 -16.42
N VAL A 16 -6.06 5.40 -17.25
CA VAL A 16 -6.82 4.26 -17.74
C VAL A 16 -7.22 3.35 -16.58
N TYR A 17 -6.28 3.09 -15.67
CA TYR A 17 -6.53 2.27 -14.50
C TYR A 17 -7.60 2.90 -13.59
N LYS A 18 -7.48 4.21 -13.34
CA LYS A 18 -8.42 4.95 -12.48
C LYS A 18 -9.81 5.02 -13.09
N ALA A 19 -9.89 5.07 -14.41
CA ALA A 19 -11.17 5.10 -15.11
C ALA A 19 -11.88 3.75 -15.11
N GLY A 20 -11.24 2.71 -14.60
CA GLY A 20 -11.82 1.38 -14.56
C GLY A 20 -11.83 0.67 -15.91
N SER A 21 -11.04 1.15 -16.86
CA SER A 21 -10.96 0.56 -18.20
C SER A 21 -9.97 -0.61 -18.19
N MET A 22 -10.35 -1.70 -17.51
CA MET A 22 -9.51 -2.89 -17.42
C MET A 22 -9.68 -3.76 -18.66
N ILE A 23 -8.56 -4.30 -19.14
CA ILE A 23 -8.55 -5.22 -20.28
C ILE A 23 -8.83 -6.63 -19.81
N SER A 24 -9.81 -7.29 -20.45
CA SER A 24 -10.00 -8.73 -20.26
C SER A 24 -9.19 -9.47 -21.32
N LEU A 25 -8.29 -10.35 -20.88
CA LEU A 25 -7.51 -11.16 -21.82
C LEU A 25 -8.35 -12.23 -22.51
N THR A 26 -9.55 -12.50 -22.02
CA THR A 26 -10.46 -13.44 -22.65
C THR A 26 -11.30 -12.79 -23.75
N ASN A 27 -11.34 -11.45 -23.81
CA ASN A 27 -12.05 -10.72 -24.85
C ASN A 27 -11.05 -10.23 -25.89
N GLU A 28 -10.87 -11.04 -26.96
CA GLU A 28 -9.88 -10.73 -27.99
C GLU A 28 -10.12 -9.41 -28.69
N LYS A 29 -11.39 -9.13 -29.00
CA LYS A 29 -11.73 -7.88 -29.71
C LYS A 29 -11.39 -6.66 -28.86
N HIS A 30 -11.69 -6.72 -27.57
CA HIS A 30 -11.41 -5.61 -26.66
C HIS A 30 -9.90 -5.42 -26.49
N LEU A 31 -9.17 -6.53 -26.31
CA LEU A 31 -7.72 -6.44 -26.16
C LEU A 31 -7.06 -5.84 -27.39
N LEU A 32 -7.46 -6.29 -28.61
CA LEU A 32 -6.88 -5.78 -29.84
C LEU A 32 -7.23 -4.32 -30.04
N LEU A 33 -8.46 -3.90 -29.66
CA LEU A 33 -8.84 -2.49 -29.73
C LEU A 33 -7.99 -1.63 -28.81
N VAL A 34 -7.78 -2.08 -27.58
CA VAL A 34 -6.95 -1.35 -26.61
C VAL A 34 -5.51 -1.25 -27.10
N LEU A 35 -4.99 -2.33 -27.68
CA LEU A 35 -3.63 -2.30 -28.24
C LEU A 35 -3.53 -1.36 -29.45
N LYS A 36 -4.59 -1.22 -30.24
CA LYS A 36 -4.60 -0.24 -31.32
C LYS A 36 -4.55 1.19 -30.80
N THR A 37 -5.24 1.48 -29.71
CA THR A 37 -5.31 2.83 -29.18
C THR A 37 -4.13 3.15 -28.26
N ILE A 38 -3.97 2.38 -27.17
CA ILE A 38 -2.90 2.60 -26.21
C ILE A 38 -1.54 2.22 -26.83
N GLY A 39 -1.50 1.11 -27.54
CA GLY A 39 -0.27 0.66 -28.20
C GLY A 39 0.23 1.65 -29.23
N TYR A 40 -0.67 2.24 -30.01
CA TYR A 40 -0.31 3.28 -30.97
C TYR A 40 0.40 4.43 -30.24
N ARG A 41 -0.16 4.88 -29.11
CA ARG A 41 0.45 5.95 -28.34
C ARG A 41 1.80 5.54 -27.75
N ILE A 42 1.90 4.30 -27.27
CA ILE A 42 3.17 3.81 -26.75
C ILE A 42 4.25 3.86 -27.85
N VAL A 43 3.93 3.36 -29.05
CA VAL A 43 4.89 3.35 -30.14
C VAL A 43 5.26 4.77 -30.56
N THR A 44 4.29 5.65 -30.78
CA THR A 44 4.59 7.01 -31.23
C THR A 44 5.36 7.80 -30.21
N MET A 45 5.02 7.67 -28.91
CA MET A 45 5.71 8.41 -27.86
C MET A 45 7.09 7.84 -27.54
N SER A 46 7.24 6.52 -27.62
CA SER A 46 8.55 5.89 -27.36
C SER A 46 9.53 6.11 -28.49
N LEU A 47 9.07 5.98 -29.73
CA LEU A 47 9.90 6.06 -30.92
C LEU A 47 9.90 7.42 -31.57
N LEU A 48 9.01 8.32 -31.14
CA LEU A 48 8.88 9.67 -31.68
C LEU A 48 8.62 9.67 -33.20
N SER A 49 7.90 8.61 -33.68
CA SER A 49 7.60 8.45 -35.09
C SER A 49 6.26 7.75 -35.28
N THR A 50 5.51 8.20 -36.29
CA THR A 50 4.26 7.55 -36.69
C THR A 50 4.41 6.67 -37.91
N LYS A 51 5.62 6.61 -38.49
CA LYS A 51 5.86 5.92 -39.78
C LYS A 51 6.38 4.49 -39.67
N GLU A 52 6.45 3.96 -38.45
CA GLU A 52 7.01 2.62 -38.26
C GLU A 52 5.93 1.55 -38.32
N THR A 53 5.50 1.19 -39.53
CA THR A 53 4.44 0.20 -39.71
C THR A 53 4.80 -1.17 -39.15
N SER A 54 6.08 -1.54 -39.16
CA SER A 54 6.54 -2.79 -38.57
C SER A 54 6.27 -2.86 -37.07
N ARG A 55 6.28 -1.71 -36.40
CA ARG A 55 6.00 -1.67 -34.94
C ARG A 55 4.52 -1.91 -34.66
N PHE A 56 3.65 -1.49 -35.52
CA PHE A 56 2.22 -1.77 -35.35
C PHE A 56 1.92 -3.24 -35.60
N ARG A 57 2.63 -3.87 -36.52
CA ARG A 57 2.55 -5.32 -36.70
C ARG A 57 3.06 -6.04 -35.48
N MET A 58 4.12 -5.53 -34.88
CA MET A 58 4.66 -6.07 -33.61
C MET A 58 3.62 -6.01 -32.51
N LEU A 59 2.89 -4.89 -32.39
CA LEU A 59 1.82 -4.76 -31.39
C LEU A 59 0.72 -5.80 -31.60
N HIS A 60 0.31 -6.00 -32.86
CA HIS A 60 -0.71 -6.99 -33.18
C HIS A 60 -0.24 -8.39 -32.79
N ASN A 61 1.00 -8.73 -33.14
CA ASN A 61 1.57 -10.03 -32.82
C ASN A 61 1.73 -10.20 -31.30
N PHE A 62 2.09 -9.15 -30.61
CA PHE A 62 2.17 -9.15 -29.15
C PHE A 62 0.81 -9.46 -28.54
N GLY A 63 -0.26 -8.83 -29.04
CA GLY A 63 -1.60 -9.11 -28.57
C GLY A 63 -2.00 -10.56 -28.79
N LYS A 64 -1.71 -11.10 -29.97
CA LYS A 64 -1.98 -12.52 -30.24
C LYS A 64 -1.19 -13.44 -29.32
N PHE A 65 0.06 -13.09 -29.04
CA PHE A 65 0.91 -13.84 -28.12
C PHE A 65 0.27 -13.87 -26.72
N LEU A 66 -0.22 -12.72 -26.22
CA LEU A 66 -0.87 -12.66 -24.91
C LEU A 66 -2.14 -13.52 -24.88
N ILE A 67 -2.93 -13.48 -25.94
CA ILE A 67 -4.16 -14.26 -26.04
C ILE A 67 -3.84 -15.75 -25.99
N LYS A 68 -2.85 -16.18 -26.77
CA LYS A 68 -2.42 -17.59 -26.81
C LYS A 68 -1.88 -18.05 -25.45
N MET A 69 -1.06 -17.21 -24.83
CA MET A 69 -0.51 -17.54 -23.51
C MET A 69 -1.62 -17.69 -22.47
N THR A 70 -2.61 -16.79 -22.52
CA THR A 70 -3.74 -16.81 -21.60
C THR A 70 -4.61 -18.06 -21.81
N LYS A 71 -4.86 -18.44 -23.06
CA LYS A 71 -5.61 -19.65 -23.36
C LYS A 71 -4.93 -20.91 -22.84
N ASN A 72 -3.60 -20.93 -22.92
CA ASN A 72 -2.81 -22.11 -22.54
C ASN A 72 -2.54 -22.17 -21.03
N HIS A 73 -2.40 -21.03 -20.37
CA HIS A 73 -1.90 -21.00 -18.98
C HIS A 73 -2.73 -20.17 -18.01
N GLY A 74 -3.71 -19.42 -18.49
CA GLY A 74 -4.58 -18.59 -17.64
C GLY A 74 -4.12 -17.15 -17.56
N GLU A 75 -5.04 -16.32 -17.04
CA GLU A 75 -4.85 -14.87 -16.98
C GLU A 75 -3.74 -14.46 -16.00
N MET A 76 -3.71 -15.09 -14.84
CA MET A 76 -2.71 -14.76 -13.83
C MET A 76 -1.29 -15.09 -14.31
N TYR A 77 -1.14 -16.21 -15.02
CA TYR A 77 0.15 -16.58 -15.62
C TYR A 77 0.64 -15.47 -16.54
N THR A 78 -0.24 -14.96 -17.41
CA THR A 78 0.12 -13.92 -18.38
C THR A 78 0.53 -12.63 -17.67
N VAL A 79 -0.23 -12.22 -16.65
CA VAL A 79 0.07 -11.02 -15.88
C VAL A 79 1.41 -11.16 -15.17
N LYS A 80 1.66 -12.32 -14.55
CA LYS A 80 2.93 -12.58 -13.85
C LYS A 80 4.10 -12.59 -14.82
N TYR A 81 3.89 -13.15 -16.02
CA TYR A 81 4.92 -13.18 -17.05
C TYR A 81 5.31 -11.75 -17.49
N LEU A 82 4.32 -10.90 -17.76
CA LEU A 82 4.59 -9.54 -18.19
C LEU A 82 5.34 -8.75 -17.12
N LYS A 83 4.93 -8.91 -15.87
CA LYS A 83 5.59 -8.26 -14.74
C LYS A 83 7.03 -8.74 -14.61
N ALA A 84 7.25 -10.06 -14.76
CA ALA A 84 8.58 -10.63 -14.67
C ALA A 84 9.47 -10.14 -15.82
N CYS A 85 8.92 -9.98 -17.02
CA CYS A 85 9.66 -9.46 -18.16
C CYS A 85 10.10 -8.02 -17.92
N GLN A 86 9.24 -7.19 -17.30
CA GLN A 86 9.61 -5.81 -16.99
C GLN A 86 10.77 -5.78 -16.00
N LEU A 87 10.71 -6.59 -14.95
CA LEU A 87 11.79 -6.70 -13.98
C LEU A 87 13.07 -7.22 -14.61
N CYS A 88 12.94 -8.14 -15.56
CA CYS A 88 14.07 -8.72 -16.28
C CYS A 88 14.86 -7.63 -17.03
N ILE A 89 14.16 -6.72 -17.71
CA ILE A 89 14.83 -5.60 -18.38
C ILE A 89 15.53 -4.71 -17.36
N GLN A 90 14.86 -4.42 -16.24
CA GLN A 90 15.44 -3.57 -15.19
C GLN A 90 16.71 -4.20 -14.62
N LYS A 91 16.72 -5.51 -14.40
CA LYS A 91 17.89 -6.23 -13.90
C LYS A 91 19.03 -6.18 -14.92
N LYS A 92 18.71 -6.32 -16.20
CA LYS A 92 19.72 -6.22 -17.26
C LYS A 92 20.36 -4.84 -17.27
N LEU A 93 19.54 -3.79 -17.17
CA LEU A 93 20.03 -2.41 -17.17
C LEU A 93 20.86 -2.10 -15.91
N ALA A 94 20.55 -2.77 -14.81
CA ALA A 94 21.29 -2.59 -13.56
C ALA A 94 22.61 -3.36 -13.52
N GLY A 95 22.92 -4.12 -14.57
CA GLY A 95 24.16 -4.88 -14.62
C GLY A 95 24.10 -6.23 -13.91
N THR A 96 22.89 -6.66 -13.51
CA THR A 96 22.69 -7.94 -12.83
C THR A 96 21.66 -8.79 -13.59
N PRO A 97 21.94 -9.16 -14.85
CA PRO A 97 20.96 -9.89 -15.65
C PRO A 97 20.58 -11.23 -15.03
N LEU A 98 19.32 -11.60 -15.23
CA LEU A 98 18.81 -12.87 -14.74
C LEU A 98 19.22 -14.01 -15.67
N LYS A 99 19.38 -15.19 -15.09
CA LYS A 99 19.59 -16.42 -15.88
C LYS A 99 18.27 -17.07 -16.25
N SER A 100 17.25 -16.90 -15.40
CA SER A 100 15.93 -17.47 -15.58
C SER A 100 14.89 -16.61 -14.88
N LEU A 101 13.69 -16.58 -15.44
CA LEU A 101 12.56 -15.88 -14.78
C LEU A 101 12.11 -16.59 -13.50
N ARG A 102 12.58 -17.82 -13.26
CA ARG A 102 12.32 -18.49 -12.00
C ARG A 102 12.95 -17.78 -10.81
N GLU A 103 13.96 -16.95 -11.05
CA GLU A 103 14.55 -16.13 -9.97
C GLU A 103 13.55 -15.10 -9.46
N ILE A 104 12.55 -14.73 -10.27
CA ILE A 104 11.51 -13.77 -9.87
C ILE A 104 10.25 -14.51 -9.42
N GLU A 105 9.82 -15.52 -10.22
CA GLU A 105 8.59 -16.28 -9.95
C GLU A 105 8.92 -17.77 -9.98
N PRO A 106 9.38 -18.33 -8.86
CA PRO A 106 9.82 -19.74 -8.85
C PRO A 106 8.71 -20.75 -9.14
N ASP A 107 7.46 -20.37 -8.91
CA ASP A 107 6.34 -21.30 -9.08
C ASP A 107 5.81 -21.39 -10.50
N TYR A 108 6.35 -20.59 -11.40
CA TYR A 108 5.87 -20.54 -12.77
C TYR A 108 6.94 -21.04 -13.75
N ASN A 109 6.50 -21.74 -14.79
CA ASN A 109 7.38 -22.21 -15.86
C ASN A 109 7.19 -21.32 -17.08
N PHE A 110 7.85 -20.15 -17.05
CA PHE A 110 7.77 -19.14 -18.09
C PHE A 110 8.69 -19.49 -19.26
N PRO A 111 8.45 -18.90 -20.47
CA PRO A 111 9.39 -19.00 -21.57
C PRO A 111 10.79 -18.56 -21.14
N ARG A 112 11.79 -19.17 -21.76
CA ARG A 112 13.19 -18.95 -21.40
C ARG A 112 13.67 -17.53 -21.74
N LEU A 113 14.78 -17.16 -21.14
CA LEU A 113 15.49 -15.93 -21.48
C LEU A 113 16.55 -16.24 -22.55
N SER A 114 16.94 -15.19 -23.27
CA SER A 114 18.08 -15.26 -24.17
C SER A 114 19.39 -15.35 -23.36
N LYS A 115 20.49 -15.64 -24.03
CA LYS A 115 21.80 -15.65 -23.36
C LYS A 115 22.16 -14.30 -22.75
N SER A 116 21.64 -13.22 -23.32
CA SER A 116 21.90 -11.87 -22.81
C SER A 116 21.06 -11.50 -21.59
N GLY A 117 20.15 -12.40 -21.18
CA GLY A 117 19.31 -12.15 -20.00
C GLY A 117 18.06 -11.37 -20.29
N LEU A 118 17.54 -11.43 -21.52
CA LEU A 118 16.32 -10.74 -21.92
C LEU A 118 15.27 -11.74 -22.40
N PRO A 119 13.97 -11.42 -22.26
CA PRO A 119 12.91 -12.33 -22.70
C PRO A 119 12.99 -12.60 -24.21
N VAL A 120 12.82 -13.88 -24.61
CA VAL A 120 12.89 -14.24 -26.02
C VAL A 120 11.72 -13.71 -26.84
N VAL A 121 10.64 -13.26 -26.18
CA VAL A 121 9.52 -12.64 -26.89
C VAL A 121 9.96 -11.31 -27.55
N ILE A 122 11.00 -10.68 -27.01
CA ILE A 122 11.61 -9.52 -27.66
C ILE A 122 12.46 -10.01 -28.83
N LYS A 123 12.25 -9.43 -30.01
CA LYS A 123 13.00 -9.82 -31.20
C LYS A 123 14.50 -9.60 -31.01
N THR A 124 15.29 -10.40 -31.70
CA THR A 124 16.76 -10.38 -31.58
C THR A 124 17.35 -8.98 -31.79
N MET A 125 16.88 -8.25 -32.79
CA MET A 125 17.39 -6.91 -33.09
C MET A 125 17.07 -5.95 -31.93
N ASP A 126 15.89 -6.06 -31.35
CA ASP A 126 15.50 -5.20 -30.23
C ASP A 126 16.27 -5.58 -28.96
N ARG A 127 16.55 -6.88 -28.77
CA ARG A 127 17.39 -7.28 -27.63
C ARG A 127 18.80 -6.72 -27.76
N ALA A 128 19.35 -6.71 -28.99
CA ALA A 128 20.66 -6.09 -29.23
C ALA A 128 20.62 -4.59 -28.95
N SER A 129 19.54 -3.93 -29.35
CA SER A 129 19.36 -2.49 -29.09
C SER A 129 19.30 -2.20 -27.60
N ILE A 130 18.61 -3.02 -26.81
CA ILE A 130 18.57 -2.88 -25.36
C ILE A 130 19.98 -3.06 -24.79
N GLY A 131 20.71 -4.05 -25.26
CA GLY A 131 22.09 -4.29 -24.84
C GLY A 131 23.02 -3.10 -25.13
N ASN A 132 22.70 -2.35 -26.19
CA ASN A 132 23.45 -1.15 -26.56
C ASN A 132 22.87 0.12 -25.96
N ASN A 133 22.00 -0.01 -24.98
CA ASN A 133 21.39 1.11 -24.25
C ASN A 133 20.55 2.02 -25.12
N SER A 134 19.86 1.48 -26.13
CA SER A 134 18.91 2.26 -26.92
C SER A 134 17.73 2.68 -26.07
N PHE A 135 17.70 3.94 -25.71
CA PHE A 135 16.68 4.49 -24.84
C PHE A 135 15.27 4.29 -25.40
N ARG A 136 15.14 4.45 -26.71
CA ARG A 136 13.84 4.32 -27.38
C ARG A 136 13.28 2.91 -27.25
N ILE A 137 14.09 1.92 -27.49
CA ILE A 137 13.66 0.51 -27.45
C ILE A 137 13.45 0.07 -26.00
N ILE A 138 14.29 0.51 -25.09
CA ILE A 138 14.12 0.22 -23.66
C ILE A 138 12.76 0.77 -23.20
N ARG A 139 12.45 2.00 -23.54
CA ARG A 139 11.17 2.63 -23.19
C ARG A 139 9.99 1.83 -23.75
N LEU A 140 10.10 1.42 -25.01
CA LEU A 140 9.06 0.63 -25.65
C LEU A 140 8.80 -0.70 -24.92
N UNK A 141 9.76 -1.39 -24.70
CA UNK A 141 9.68 -2.58 -24.09
C UNK A 141 9.17 -2.51 -22.76
N LEU A 142 9.63 -1.58 -21.92
CA LEU A 142 9.10 -1.41 -20.57
C LEU A 142 7.63 -1.04 -20.59
N SER A 143 7.25 -0.20 -21.50
CA SER A 143 5.85 0.24 -21.60
C SER A 143 4.93 -0.91 -22.01
N LEU A 144 5.35 -1.74 -22.95
CA LEU A 144 4.53 -2.89 -23.36
C LEU A 144 4.36 -3.88 -22.22
N PHE A 145 5.44 -4.19 -21.51
CA PHE A 145 5.34 -5.13 -20.39
C PHE A 145 4.52 -4.56 -19.23
N SER A 146 4.48 -3.23 -19.07
CA SER A 146 3.69 -2.62 -18.01
C SER A 146 2.18 -2.71 -18.24
N LEU A 147 1.74 -3.22 -19.41
CA LEU A 147 0.32 -3.44 -19.68
C LEU A 147 -0.32 -4.41 -18.67
N TYR A 148 0.47 -5.19 -17.93
CA TYR A 148 -0.10 -6.04 -16.88
C TYR A 148 -0.90 -5.23 -15.85
N ARG A 149 -0.61 -3.95 -15.72
CA ARG A 149 -1.28 -3.09 -14.74
C ARG A 149 -2.75 -2.83 -15.08
N ILE A 150 -3.13 -2.97 -16.35
CA ILE A 150 -4.51 -2.72 -16.79
C ILE A 150 -5.24 -4.00 -17.20
N ILE A 151 -4.64 -5.16 -16.97
CA ILE A 151 -5.27 -6.44 -17.27
C ILE A 151 -6.10 -6.88 -16.08
N LYS A 152 -7.37 -7.24 -16.34
CA LYS A 152 -8.28 -7.71 -15.32
C LYS A 152 -7.99 -9.17 -14.96
N VAL A 153 -7.78 -9.44 -13.68
CA VAL A 153 -7.61 -10.80 -13.15
C VAL A 153 -8.40 -10.92 -11.86
N PRO A 154 -8.77 -12.15 -11.47
CA PRO A 154 -9.50 -12.36 -10.21
C PRO A 154 -8.66 -11.93 -9.02
N PHE A 155 -9.35 -11.42 -7.98
CA PHE A 155 -8.71 -10.99 -6.74
C PHE A 155 -8.87 -12.07 -5.69
N ASN A 156 -7.77 -12.42 -5.02
CA ASN A 156 -7.77 -13.39 -3.93
C ASN A 156 -7.28 -12.68 -2.64
N PRO A 157 -8.20 -12.39 -1.73
CA PRO A 157 -7.80 -11.75 -0.47
C PRO A 157 -6.97 -12.69 0.38
N LYS A 158 -5.95 -12.15 1.04
CA LYS A 158 -5.10 -12.89 1.94
C LYS A 158 -5.16 -12.24 3.30
N LEU A 159 -5.77 -12.92 4.26
CA LEU A 159 -5.93 -12.41 5.63
C LEU A 159 -4.90 -12.99 6.59
N SER A 160 -4.14 -13.99 6.17
CA SER A 160 -3.21 -14.68 7.06
C SER A 160 -2.10 -13.76 7.56
N THR A 161 -1.70 -12.74 6.79
CA THR A 161 -0.70 -11.78 7.26
C THR A 161 -1.18 -11.02 8.49
N ILE A 162 -2.50 -10.79 8.60
CA ILE A 162 -3.10 -10.13 9.75
C ILE A 162 -3.20 -11.08 10.94
N THR A 163 -3.62 -12.33 10.70
CA THR A 163 -4.02 -13.26 11.76
C THR A 163 -2.93 -14.22 12.23
N ASP A 164 -1.91 -14.47 11.43
CA ASP A 164 -0.83 -15.39 11.79
C ASP A 164 -0.04 -14.85 12.97
N LYS A 165 0.34 -15.75 13.87
CA LYS A 165 1.13 -15.40 15.05
C LYS A 165 2.54 -14.95 14.65
N PHE A 166 3.20 -14.26 15.56
CA PHE A 166 4.59 -13.85 15.38
C PHE A 166 5.48 -15.07 15.14
N SER A 167 6.25 -15.03 14.07
CA SER A 167 7.09 -16.16 13.66
C SER A 167 8.55 -16.01 14.09
N GLY A 168 8.90 -14.87 14.69
CA GLY A 168 10.28 -14.64 15.13
C GLY A 168 10.56 -15.20 16.51
N THR A 169 11.75 -14.89 17.02
CA THR A 169 12.20 -15.31 18.34
C THR A 169 11.91 -14.22 19.37
N SER A 170 11.16 -14.56 20.42
CA SER A 170 10.67 -13.57 21.38
C SER A 170 11.80 -12.81 22.09
N PHE A 171 12.87 -13.49 22.53
CA PHE A 171 13.91 -12.77 23.24
C PHE A 171 14.73 -11.86 22.32
N ILE A 172 14.85 -12.21 21.05
CA ILE A 172 15.50 -11.32 20.08
C ILE A 172 14.66 -10.07 19.87
N LEU A 173 13.33 -10.24 19.79
CA LEU A 173 12.42 -9.10 19.69
C LEU A 173 12.52 -8.21 20.93
N ASP A 174 12.57 -8.81 22.12
CA ASP A 174 12.69 -8.06 23.37
C ASP A 174 13.98 -7.25 23.42
N ASP A 175 15.09 -7.84 22.98
CA ASP A 175 16.38 -7.13 22.90
C ASP A 175 16.30 -5.97 21.92
N PHE A 176 15.68 -6.22 20.75
CA PHE A 176 15.50 -5.19 19.74
C PHE A 176 14.67 -4.02 20.29
N ILE A 177 13.61 -4.33 21.01
CA ILE A 177 12.73 -3.31 21.59
C ILE A 177 13.50 -2.44 22.58
N ARG A 178 14.34 -3.04 23.41
CA ARG A 178 15.16 -2.27 24.34
C ARG A 178 16.07 -1.28 23.64
N UNK A 179 16.60 -1.65 22.76
CA UNK A 179 17.46 -0.87 22.00
C UNK A 179 16.74 0.21 21.30
N LEU A 180 15.78 -0.22 20.74
CA LEU A 180 14.97 0.71 19.98
C LEU A 180 14.44 1.86 20.84
N SER A 181 13.99 1.55 22.04
CA SER A 181 13.45 2.55 22.96
C SER A 181 14.46 3.65 23.29
N SER A 182 15.66 3.26 23.67
CA SER A 182 16.67 4.26 24.04
C SER A 182 17.20 4.99 22.81
N ASP A 183 17.44 4.29 21.72
CA ASP A 183 18.00 4.89 20.52
C ASP A 183 17.04 5.85 19.86
N SER A 184 15.74 5.51 19.78
CA SER A 184 14.77 6.38 19.14
C SER A 184 14.60 7.68 19.90
N LYS A 185 14.63 7.64 21.23
CA LYS A 185 14.57 8.88 22.01
C LYS A 185 15.76 9.79 21.69
N VAL A 186 16.98 9.21 21.72
CA VAL A 186 18.20 9.98 21.44
C VAL A 186 18.18 10.58 20.04
N LEU A 187 17.78 9.78 19.05
CA LEU A 187 17.82 10.22 17.65
C LEU A 187 16.69 11.20 17.31
N LEU A 188 15.47 10.90 17.74
CA LEU A 188 14.31 11.68 17.28
C LEU A 188 14.17 13.00 18.04
N THR A 189 14.64 13.08 19.29
CA THR A 189 14.60 14.35 20.02
C THR A 189 15.55 15.39 19.44
N LYS A 190 16.47 14.99 18.59
CA LYS A 190 17.30 15.95 17.84
C LYS A 190 16.49 16.76 16.84
N PHE A 191 15.36 16.23 16.39
CA PHE A 191 14.54 16.85 15.34
C PHE A 191 13.30 17.54 15.87
N SER A 192 12.82 17.14 17.05
CA SER A 192 11.57 17.68 17.58
C SER A 192 11.50 17.46 19.08
N LYS A 193 10.66 18.26 19.73
CA LYS A 193 10.32 18.12 21.13
C LYS A 193 9.00 17.35 21.23
N PHE A 194 8.90 16.41 22.17
CA PHE A 194 7.72 15.55 22.32
C PHE A 194 7.10 15.77 23.68
N GLU A 195 5.86 16.23 23.70
CA GLU A 195 5.11 16.52 24.92
C GLU A 195 3.72 15.90 24.82
N LEU A 196 3.14 15.57 25.98
CA LEU A 196 1.78 15.03 26.01
C LEU A 196 0.76 16.03 25.44
N THR A 197 1.01 17.31 25.58
CA THR A 197 0.14 18.35 25.01
C THR A 197 0.11 18.33 23.48
N ASP A 198 1.14 17.78 22.84
CA ASP A 198 1.12 17.58 21.37
C ASP A 198 -0.03 16.67 20.97
N LEU A 199 -0.49 15.81 21.86
CA LEU A 199 -1.48 14.79 21.57
C LEU A 199 -2.89 15.16 22.02
N THR A 200 -3.09 16.38 22.51
CA THR A 200 -4.41 16.83 22.94
C THR A 200 -5.39 16.81 21.77
N SER A 201 -6.51 16.11 21.96
CA SER A 201 -7.59 16.08 20.98
C SER A 201 -8.69 17.04 21.43
N THR A 202 -9.06 17.98 20.56
CA THR A 202 -10.02 19.03 20.92
C THR A 202 -11.39 18.83 20.30
N LYS A 203 -11.50 18.02 19.25
CA LYS A 203 -12.77 17.84 18.55
C LYS A 203 -12.81 16.50 17.83
N VAL A 204 -14.04 16.03 17.59
CA VAL A 204 -14.27 14.85 16.73
C VAL A 204 -14.67 15.37 15.36
N LEU A 205 -14.02 14.84 14.33
CA LEU A 205 -14.26 15.27 12.96
C LEU A 205 -14.91 14.12 12.17
N PRO A 206 -16.18 13.82 12.43
CA PRO A 206 -16.81 12.65 11.81
C PRO A 206 -17.14 12.83 10.34
N LEU A 207 -17.02 14.04 9.82
CA LEU A 207 -17.46 14.36 8.48
C LEU A 207 -16.39 14.16 7.40
N LEU A 208 -15.18 13.83 7.79
CA LEU A 208 -14.05 13.85 6.83
C LEU A 208 -13.61 12.50 6.34
N LYS A 209 -13.96 11.41 7.03
CA LYS A 209 -13.44 10.08 6.70
C LYS A 209 -14.51 9.02 6.84
N SER A 210 -14.29 7.91 6.14
CA SER A 210 -15.16 6.75 6.25
C SER A 210 -14.93 6.05 7.59
N SER A 211 -15.95 5.35 8.06
CA SER A 211 -15.89 4.63 9.33
C SER A 211 -16.46 3.22 9.14
N PRO A 212 -16.31 2.35 10.15
CA PRO A 212 -16.93 1.01 10.08
C PRO A 212 -18.44 1.03 9.88
N LEU A 213 -19.09 2.13 10.26
CA LEU A 213 -20.54 2.29 10.12
C LEU A 213 -20.96 2.88 8.77
N GLY A 214 -20.00 3.23 7.91
CA GLY A 214 -20.26 3.79 6.60
C GLY A 214 -19.77 5.20 6.46
N THR A 215 -20.36 5.94 5.52
CA THR A 215 -19.97 7.31 5.28
C THR A 215 -20.62 8.24 6.31
N ARG A 216 -19.98 9.32 6.49
CA ARG A 216 -20.22 10.49 7.34
C ARG A 216 -21.65 10.73 7.79
N SER A 217 -21.91 10.54 9.05
CA SER A 217 -23.19 10.86 9.64
C SER A 217 -22.99 11.20 11.12
N TYR A 218 -23.70 12.19 11.58
CA TYR A 218 -23.66 12.55 13.01
C TYR A 218 -24.21 11.42 13.88
N SER A 219 -25.10 10.58 13.35
CA SER A 219 -25.60 9.45 14.11
C SER A 219 -24.48 8.43 14.40
N HIS A 220 -23.46 8.39 13.58
CA HIS A 220 -22.32 7.48 13.80
C HIS A 220 -21.55 7.83 15.08
N LEU A 221 -21.61 9.07 15.54
CA LEU A 221 -20.92 9.46 16.75
C LEU A 221 -21.49 8.75 17.98
N ILE A 222 -22.81 8.76 18.12
CA ILE A 222 -23.49 8.09 19.23
C ILE A 222 -23.31 6.58 19.14
N THR A 223 -23.48 6.02 17.95
CA THR A 223 -23.30 4.59 17.71
C THR A 223 -21.86 4.17 18.05
N SER A 224 -20.89 4.96 17.64
CA SER A 224 -19.48 4.68 17.93
C SER A 224 -19.22 4.69 19.42
N TYR A 225 -19.76 5.68 20.12
CA TYR A 225 -19.62 5.78 21.56
C TYR A 225 -20.21 4.60 22.29
N UNK A 226 -21.27 4.33 21.93
CA UNK A 226 -21.91 3.30 22.49
C UNK A 226 -21.28 2.03 22.25
N SER A 227 -20.86 1.80 21.10
CA SER A 227 -20.18 0.54 20.76
C SER A 227 -18.81 0.42 21.42
N LEU A 228 -18.08 1.50 21.52
CA LEU A 228 -16.80 1.53 22.22
C LEU A 228 -16.93 1.10 23.67
N LYS A 229 -18.01 1.53 24.33
CA LYS A 229 -18.25 1.17 25.74
C LYS A 229 -18.40 -0.34 25.90
N GLN A 230 -18.86 -1.06 24.86
CA GLN A 230 -18.98 -2.51 24.92
C GLN A 230 -17.63 -3.19 24.97
N ASN A 231 -16.57 -2.54 24.51
CA ASN A 231 -15.22 -3.06 24.58
C ASN A 231 -14.51 -2.38 25.75
N THR A 232 -14.53 -3.00 26.90
CA THR A 232 -14.02 -2.42 28.14
C THR A 232 -12.55 -2.02 28.02
N SER A 233 -11.74 -2.89 27.47
CA SER A 233 -10.29 -2.66 27.36
C SER A 233 -9.97 -1.42 26.51
N VAL A 234 -10.58 -1.34 25.31
CA VAL A 234 -10.36 -0.21 24.41
C VAL A 234 -10.91 1.08 25.04
N PHE A 235 -12.11 1.00 25.61
CA PHE A 235 -12.75 2.19 26.17
C PHE A 235 -11.96 2.76 27.35
N GLN A 236 -11.46 1.89 28.24
CA GLN A 236 -10.61 2.33 29.35
C GLN A 236 -9.33 2.97 28.83
N SER A 237 -8.73 2.39 27.81
CA SER A 237 -7.49 2.95 27.24
C SER A 237 -7.74 4.30 26.58
N ILE A 238 -8.89 4.46 25.92
CA ILE A 238 -9.27 5.76 25.34
C ILE A 238 -9.42 6.80 26.46
N ASN A 239 -10.10 6.47 27.55
CA ASN A 239 -10.28 7.42 28.65
C ASN A 239 -8.93 7.79 29.28
N LYS A 240 -8.04 6.86 29.44
CA LYS A 240 -6.70 7.18 29.92
C LYS A 240 -5.96 8.14 28.99
N UNK A 241 -5.98 7.94 27.75
CA UNK A 241 -5.40 8.72 26.82
C UNK A 241 -5.89 10.08 26.87
N LEU A 242 -7.18 10.17 26.95
CA LEU A 242 -7.80 11.49 26.97
C LEU A 242 -7.42 12.29 28.24
N ASN A 243 -7.34 11.60 29.35
CA ASN A 243 -6.93 12.24 30.59
C ASN A 243 -5.46 12.64 30.57
N LEU A 244 -4.58 11.75 30.12
CA LEU A 244 -3.14 12.04 30.07
C LEU A 244 -2.82 13.20 29.12
N THR A 245 -3.57 13.30 28.03
CA THR A 245 -3.34 14.34 27.02
C THR A 245 -4.14 15.60 27.27
N ASN A 246 -4.87 15.65 28.40
CA ASN A 246 -5.68 16.81 28.80
C ASN A 246 -6.73 17.18 27.72
N SER A 247 -7.35 16.15 27.15
CA SER A 247 -8.37 16.31 26.10
C SER A 247 -9.75 16.54 26.69
N LYS A 248 -9.90 17.64 27.42
CA LYS A 248 -11.10 17.95 28.19
C LYS A 248 -12.36 18.03 27.32
N ASN A 249 -12.24 18.57 26.11
CA ASN A 249 -13.41 18.75 25.25
C ASN A 249 -14.01 17.41 24.86
N ILE A 250 -13.14 16.41 24.58
CA ILE A 250 -13.63 15.07 24.22
C ILE A 250 -14.27 14.40 25.44
N LEU A 251 -13.69 14.58 26.62
CA LEU A 251 -14.28 14.02 27.84
C LEU A 251 -15.66 14.63 28.12
N VAL A 252 -15.84 15.94 27.89
CA VAL A 252 -17.14 16.59 27.98
C VAL A 252 -18.11 16.01 26.97
N LEU A 253 -17.63 15.79 25.73
CA LEU A 253 -18.45 15.17 24.70
C LEU A 253 -18.90 13.77 25.11
N PHE A 254 -18.01 12.96 25.70
CA PHE A 254 -18.38 11.65 26.20
C PHE A 254 -19.48 11.73 27.24
N HIS A 255 -19.37 12.69 28.15
CA HIS A 255 -20.38 12.92 29.16
C HIS A 255 -21.73 13.24 28.54
N ASN A 256 -21.73 14.13 27.54
CA ASN A 256 -22.95 14.51 26.83
C ASN A 256 -23.55 13.33 26.06
N LEU A 257 -22.74 12.54 25.43
CA LEU A 257 -23.22 11.35 24.69
C LEU A 257 -23.84 10.34 25.64
N GLU A 258 -23.25 10.14 26.81
CA GLU A 258 -23.80 9.25 27.83
C GLU A 258 -25.17 9.77 28.30
N PHE A 259 -25.28 11.07 28.55
CA PHE A 259 -26.54 11.69 28.95
C PHE A 259 -27.63 11.47 27.90
N ILE A 260 -27.30 11.71 26.62
CA ILE A 260 -28.26 11.53 25.54
C ILE A 260 -28.72 10.07 25.45
N TYR A 261 -27.77 9.13 25.55
CA TYR A 261 -28.08 7.71 25.51
C TYR A 261 -29.05 7.33 26.64
N LEU A 262 -28.76 7.73 27.85
CA LEU A 262 -29.57 7.39 29.01
C LEU A 262 -30.95 8.05 28.97
N LYS A 263 -30.98 9.34 28.58
CA LYS A 263 -32.24 10.10 28.58
C LYS A 263 -33.23 9.56 27.52
N TYR A 264 -32.73 9.25 26.32
CA TYR A 264 -33.62 8.90 25.22
C TYR A 264 -33.73 7.39 25.02
N LYS A 265 -33.04 6.59 25.85
CA LYS A 265 -33.09 5.11 25.85
C LYS A 265 -33.03 4.57 24.44
N ILE A 266 -32.03 5.02 23.68
CA ILE A 266 -31.83 4.58 22.33
C ILE A 266 -31.58 3.07 22.32
N GLY A 267 -32.27 2.35 21.46
CA GLY A 267 -32.29 0.87 21.48
C GLY A 267 -31.04 0.19 20.96
N ASN A 268 -31.12 -1.13 20.84
CA ASN A 268 -29.97 -1.97 20.49
C ASN A 268 -29.43 -1.71 19.08
N GLU A 269 -30.21 -1.05 18.22
CA GLU A 269 -29.81 -0.74 16.85
C GLU A 269 -28.67 0.25 16.78
N ILE A 270 -28.38 0.94 17.88
CA ILE A 270 -27.28 1.90 17.87
C ILE A 270 -25.90 1.25 17.95
N PHE A 271 -25.84 -0.03 18.30
CA PHE A 271 -24.55 -0.71 18.37
C PHE A 271 -24.10 -1.21 17.00
N GLY A 272 -22.81 -1.11 16.74
CA GLY A 272 -22.25 -1.54 15.47
C GLY A 272 -20.75 -1.81 15.60
N PRO A 273 -20.11 -2.17 14.51
CA PRO A 273 -18.67 -2.45 14.56
C PRO A 273 -17.85 -1.20 14.86
N ILE A 274 -16.80 -1.38 15.66
CA ILE A 274 -15.82 -0.32 15.92
C ILE A 274 -14.54 -0.52 15.13
N GLY A 275 -14.50 -1.58 14.30
CA GLY A 275 -13.41 -1.84 13.38
C GLY A 275 -13.94 -2.58 12.18
N LYS A 276 -13.42 -2.24 11.01
CA LYS A 276 -13.85 -2.88 9.76
C LYS A 276 -12.66 -2.99 8.81
N LEU A 277 -12.55 -4.15 8.15
CA LEU A 277 -11.60 -4.33 7.06
C LEU A 277 -12.28 -3.98 5.75
N SER A 278 -11.57 -3.24 4.92
CA SER A 278 -12.01 -2.91 3.57
C SER A 278 -10.93 -3.30 2.58
N PHE A 279 -11.32 -3.40 1.32
CA PHE A 279 -10.42 -3.87 0.27
C PHE A 279 -10.32 -2.83 -0.83
N LYS A 280 -9.09 -2.65 -1.33
CA LYS A 280 -8.85 -1.80 -2.50
C LYS A 280 -8.19 -2.65 -3.56
N GLU A 281 -8.83 -2.72 -4.72
CA GLU A 281 -8.32 -3.47 -5.86
C GLU A 281 -7.18 -2.70 -6.52
N GLU A 282 -6.07 -3.41 -6.76
CA GLU A 282 -4.89 -2.85 -7.40
C GLU A 282 -4.49 -3.71 -8.58
N ALA A 283 -3.43 -3.30 -9.29
CA ALA A 283 -2.97 -3.97 -10.49
C ALA A 283 -2.54 -5.41 -10.21
N ALA A 284 -2.66 -6.25 -11.23
CA ALA A 284 -2.17 -7.63 -11.24
C ALA A 284 -2.87 -8.52 -10.19
N GLY A 285 -4.15 -8.22 -9.92
CA GLY A 285 -4.92 -9.03 -8.98
C GLY A 285 -4.57 -8.81 -7.53
N LYS A 286 -3.76 -7.78 -7.24
CA LYS A 286 -3.40 -7.46 -5.87
C LYS A 286 -4.59 -6.79 -5.16
N LEU A 287 -4.91 -7.29 -3.98
CA LEU A 287 -6.00 -6.75 -3.17
C LEU A 287 -5.40 -6.17 -1.90
N ARG A 288 -5.42 -4.85 -1.78
CA ARG A 288 -4.93 -4.20 -0.57
C ARG A 288 -6.01 -4.25 0.48
N VAL A 289 -5.66 -4.81 1.64
CA VAL A 289 -6.56 -4.87 2.79
C VAL A 289 -6.18 -3.73 3.73
N PHE A 290 -7.18 -2.93 4.11
CA PHE A 290 -6.93 -1.86 5.08
C PHE A 290 -8.05 -1.83 6.11
N ALA A 291 -7.72 -1.34 7.29
CA ALA A 291 -8.65 -1.33 8.41
C ALA A 291 -9.07 0.09 8.75
N MET A 292 -10.33 0.22 9.12
CA MET A 292 -10.88 1.48 9.60
C MET A 292 -11.32 1.32 11.05
N VAL A 293 -10.92 2.27 11.89
CA VAL A 293 -11.45 2.37 13.24
C VAL A 293 -12.58 3.40 13.26
N ASP A 294 -13.34 3.41 14.35
CA ASP A 294 -14.48 4.29 14.49
C ASP A 294 -14.07 5.77 14.46
N VAL A 295 -15.07 6.66 14.29
CA VAL A 295 -14.80 8.08 14.12
C VAL A 295 -14.19 8.72 15.36
N ILE A 296 -14.53 8.22 16.55
CA ILE A 296 -13.96 8.74 17.78
C ILE A 296 -12.47 8.41 17.86
N THR A 297 -12.12 7.15 17.61
CA THR A 297 -10.72 6.72 17.61
C THR A 297 -9.91 7.44 16.55
N GLN A 298 -10.47 7.61 15.34
CA GLN A 298 -9.77 8.36 14.29
C GLN A 298 -9.45 9.78 14.74
N SER A 299 -10.40 10.44 15.37
CA SER A 299 -10.21 11.81 15.85
C SER A 299 -9.20 11.88 16.98
N LEU A 300 -9.27 10.91 17.89
CA LEU A 300 -8.37 10.82 19.03
C LEU A 300 -6.91 10.67 18.57
N LEU A 301 -6.68 9.90 17.53
CA LEU A 301 -5.32 9.60 17.05
C LEU A 301 -4.79 10.65 16.07
N ASN A 302 -5.64 11.56 15.62
CA ASN A 302 -5.22 12.55 14.62
C ASN A 302 -4.06 13.46 15.10
N PRO A 303 -4.05 13.93 16.36
CA PRO A 303 -2.90 14.74 16.81
C PRO A 303 -1.57 13.99 16.74
N LEU A 304 -1.57 12.71 17.09
CA LEU A 304 -0.35 11.90 16.97
C LEU A 304 0.07 11.78 15.51
N HIS A 305 -0.88 11.53 14.61
CA HIS A 305 -0.62 11.45 13.18
C HIS A 305 0.03 12.74 12.68
N GLN A 306 -0.52 13.90 13.06
CA GLN A 306 0.01 15.19 12.64
C GLN A 306 1.42 15.44 13.20
N LYS A 307 1.63 15.07 14.45
CA LYS A 307 2.93 15.24 15.09
C LYS A 307 3.99 14.42 14.36
N LEU A 308 3.68 13.15 14.04
CA LEU A 308 4.63 12.29 13.33
C LEU A 308 4.86 12.77 11.89
N PHE A 309 3.81 13.22 11.20
CA PHE A 309 3.96 13.77 9.86
C PHE A 309 4.89 14.99 9.86
N ASP A 310 4.74 15.88 10.83
CA ASP A 310 5.60 17.05 10.96
C ASP A 310 7.05 16.64 11.27
N LEU A 311 7.23 15.63 12.11
CA LEU A 311 8.55 15.09 12.40
C LEU A 311 9.25 14.60 11.13
N PHE A 312 8.52 13.88 10.28
CA PHE A 312 9.11 13.30 9.07
C PHE A 312 9.65 14.38 8.12
N LYS A 313 9.04 15.57 8.11
CA LYS A 313 9.55 16.68 7.30
C LYS A 313 10.95 17.12 7.73
N LYS A 314 11.29 16.90 8.99
CA LYS A 314 12.56 17.36 9.57
C LYS A 314 13.70 16.34 9.42
N ILE A 315 13.37 15.09 9.10
CA ILE A 315 14.37 14.03 8.94
C ILE A 315 14.88 14.04 7.50
N PRO A 316 16.18 14.28 7.28
CA PRO A 316 16.70 14.53 5.92
C PRO A 316 16.49 13.39 4.93
N ASN A 317 16.55 12.14 5.37
CA ASN A 317 16.41 11.00 4.47
C ASN A 317 15.03 10.40 4.46
N ASP A 318 14.05 11.04 5.09
CA ASP A 318 12.66 10.63 5.03
C ASP A 318 12.01 11.24 3.78
N CYS A 319 11.29 10.43 3.01
CA CYS A 319 10.72 10.85 1.73
C CYS A 319 9.19 10.83 1.74
N THR A 320 8.58 10.79 2.93
CA THR A 320 7.12 10.72 3.06
C THR A 320 6.43 11.87 2.31
N HIS A 321 6.98 13.09 2.45
CA HIS A 321 6.36 14.28 1.87
C HIS A 321 6.87 14.63 0.47
N ASN A 322 8.01 14.06 0.06
CA ASN A 322 8.61 14.40 -1.22
C ASN A 322 9.46 13.24 -1.73
N GLN A 323 8.84 12.38 -2.52
CA GLN A 323 9.53 11.20 -3.03
C GLN A 323 10.56 11.55 -4.11
N SER A 324 10.36 12.64 -4.84
CA SER A 324 11.34 13.11 -5.83
C SER A 324 12.66 13.49 -5.16
N LYS A 325 12.59 14.17 -4.02
CA LYS A 325 13.79 14.51 -3.25
C LYS A 325 14.53 13.24 -2.83
N GLY A 326 13.80 12.22 -2.38
CA GLY A 326 14.41 10.95 -1.98
C GLY A 326 15.09 10.26 -3.14
N PHE A 327 14.43 10.24 -4.30
CA PHE A 327 15.03 9.66 -5.50
C PHE A 327 16.31 10.38 -5.90
N GLN A 328 16.30 11.71 -5.86
CA GLN A 328 17.50 12.50 -6.20
C GLN A 328 18.65 12.23 -5.23
N LEU A 329 18.34 12.12 -3.94
CA LEU A 329 19.36 11.81 -2.93
C LEU A 329 19.93 10.40 -3.16
N ALA A 330 19.06 9.42 -3.39
CA ALA A 330 19.51 8.04 -3.65
C ALA A 330 20.37 7.98 -4.91
N GLN A 331 19.99 8.71 -5.96
CA GLN A 331 20.75 8.75 -7.20
C GLN A 331 22.15 9.35 -6.98
N SER A 332 22.23 10.49 -6.27
CA SER A 332 23.51 11.14 -6.02
C SER A 332 24.44 10.25 -5.16
N LEU A 333 23.87 9.57 -4.17
CA LEU A 333 24.66 8.66 -3.32
C LEU A 333 25.13 7.43 -4.09
N SER A 334 24.30 6.89 -4.98
CA SER A 334 24.70 5.72 -5.77
C SER A 334 25.79 6.09 -6.78
N LEU A 335 25.78 7.30 -7.29
CA LEU A 335 26.87 7.78 -8.15
C LEU A 335 28.15 8.00 -7.35
N LYS A 336 28.01 8.53 -6.14
CA LYS A 336 29.19 8.79 -5.28
C LYS A 336 29.86 7.49 -4.85
N TYR A 337 29.08 6.51 -4.42
CA TYR A 337 29.61 5.25 -3.88
C TYR A 337 29.62 4.11 -4.88
N ASN A 338 29.11 4.34 -6.07
CA ASN A 338 29.06 3.38 -7.17
C ASN A 338 28.32 2.08 -6.81
N CYS A 339 27.30 2.19 -5.96
CA CYS A 339 26.46 1.04 -5.59
C CYS A 339 25.17 1.55 -4.95
N SER A 340 24.16 0.68 -4.95
CA SER A 340 22.90 0.94 -4.26
C SER A 340 22.28 -0.38 -3.81
N PHE A 341 21.57 -0.33 -2.69
CA PHE A 341 20.88 -1.48 -2.14
C PHE A 341 19.45 -1.07 -1.84
N GLY A 342 18.49 -1.80 -2.40
CA GLY A 342 17.08 -1.49 -2.22
C GLY A 342 16.38 -2.62 -1.47
N PHE A 343 15.52 -2.24 -0.52
CA PHE A 343 14.76 -3.19 0.27
C PHE A 343 13.32 -2.75 0.36
N ASP A 344 12.42 -3.72 0.40
CA ASP A 344 11.00 -3.47 0.59
C ASP A 344 10.46 -4.48 1.58
N LEU A 345 9.55 -4.04 2.44
CA LEU A 345 8.97 -4.90 3.46
C LEU A 345 7.66 -5.50 2.95
N SER A 346 7.54 -6.83 3.03
CA SER A 346 6.31 -7.52 2.71
C SER A 346 5.32 -7.39 3.87
N ALA A 347 4.08 -6.98 3.56
CA ALA A 347 3.02 -6.86 4.55
C ALA A 347 3.49 -6.08 5.80
N ALA A 348 4.11 -4.92 5.56
CA ALA A 348 4.78 -4.17 6.63
C ALA A 348 3.85 -3.86 7.81
N THR A 349 2.65 -3.32 7.53
CA THR A 349 1.73 -2.95 8.61
C THR A 349 1.21 -4.16 9.37
N ASP A 350 1.01 -5.28 8.68
CA ASP A 350 0.47 -6.49 9.30
C ASP A 350 1.52 -7.25 10.12
N ARG A 351 2.81 -7.12 9.78
CA ARG A 351 3.84 -8.00 10.33
C ARG A 351 4.92 -7.30 11.15
N LEU A 352 5.00 -5.97 11.11
CA LEU A 352 5.94 -5.26 12.00
C LEU A 352 5.33 -5.24 13.40
N PRO A 353 6.00 -5.86 14.39
CA PRO A 353 5.38 -5.99 15.71
C PRO A 353 4.98 -4.65 16.30
N ILE A 354 3.71 -4.56 16.71
CA ILE A 354 3.20 -3.31 17.28
C ILE A 354 3.90 -2.97 18.59
N SER A 355 4.41 -3.98 19.28
CA SER A 355 5.16 -3.76 20.53
C SER A 355 6.40 -2.91 20.30
N SER A 356 7.08 -3.09 19.17
CA SER A 356 8.25 -2.26 18.85
C SER A 356 7.84 -0.81 18.57
N GLN A 357 6.71 -0.62 17.89
CA GLN A 357 6.18 0.71 17.61
C GLN A 357 5.72 1.40 18.90
N ALA A 358 5.04 0.65 19.77
CA ALA A 358 4.61 1.17 21.06
C ALA A 358 5.79 1.60 21.93
N ALA A 359 6.88 0.85 21.86
CA ALA A 359 8.09 1.18 22.63
C ALA A 359 8.69 2.52 22.21
N ILE A 360 8.67 2.82 20.92
CA ILE A 360 9.13 4.13 20.43
C ILE A 360 8.26 5.24 21.01
N LEU A 361 6.93 5.07 20.95
CA LEU A 361 6.02 6.09 21.46
C LEU A 361 6.15 6.26 22.97
N ASN A 362 6.34 5.16 23.70
CA ASN A 362 6.58 5.23 25.15
C ASN A 362 7.84 6.02 25.45
N SER A 363 8.91 5.81 24.68
CA SER A 363 10.16 6.51 24.93
C SER A 363 10.08 8.00 24.62
N LEU A 364 9.26 8.37 23.62
CA LEU A 364 9.13 9.77 23.21
C LEU A 364 8.18 10.55 24.11
N PHE A 365 7.02 9.99 24.45
CA PHE A 365 5.97 10.71 25.18
C PHE A 365 5.85 10.32 26.64
N GLY A 366 6.38 9.16 27.02
CA GLY A 366 6.23 8.66 28.39
C GLY A 366 4.83 8.17 28.71
N ASN A 367 4.61 7.86 29.97
CA ASN A 367 3.29 7.53 30.53
C ASN A 367 2.55 6.41 29.80
N ASP A 368 3.31 5.47 29.21
CA ASP A 368 2.75 4.33 28.48
C ASP A 368 1.83 4.73 27.32
N ILE A 369 2.09 5.87 26.72
CA ILE A 369 1.31 6.35 25.57
C ILE A 369 1.28 5.33 24.44
N GLY A 370 2.45 4.72 24.14
CA GLY A 370 2.53 3.71 23.09
C GLY A 370 1.72 2.47 23.43
N THR A 371 1.76 2.05 24.70
CA THR A 371 0.97 0.91 25.13
C THR A 371 -0.52 1.17 25.00
N LEU A 372 -0.97 2.36 25.41
CA LEU A 372 -2.38 2.75 25.25
C LEU A 372 -2.76 2.80 23.78
N TRP A 373 -1.92 3.41 22.95
CA TRP A 373 -2.14 3.50 21.51
C TRP A 373 -2.30 2.11 20.90
N SER A 374 -1.43 1.18 21.27
CA SER A 374 -1.49 -0.17 20.71
C SER A 374 -2.76 -0.89 21.16
N THR A 375 -3.15 -0.78 22.42
CA THR A 375 -4.37 -1.40 22.92
C THR A 375 -5.61 -0.86 22.18
N ILE A 376 -5.65 0.47 21.99
CA ILE A 376 -6.77 1.11 21.29
C ILE A 376 -6.90 0.55 19.86
N LEU A 377 -5.78 0.31 19.19
CA LEU A 377 -5.81 -0.15 17.80
C LEU A 377 -6.04 -1.65 17.64
N VAL A 378 -5.45 -2.48 18.49
CA VAL A 378 -5.46 -3.93 18.22
C VAL A 378 -6.32 -4.75 19.17
N ASP A 379 -6.76 -4.23 20.30
CA ASP A 379 -7.58 -5.01 21.23
C ASP A 379 -9.07 -4.86 20.88
N ARG A 380 -9.37 -4.95 19.60
CA ARG A 380 -10.72 -4.86 19.06
C ARG A 380 -10.88 -5.77 17.86
N ASP A 381 -12.12 -6.13 17.59
CA ASP A 381 -12.46 -6.89 16.40
C ASP A 381 -12.54 -6.00 15.19
N TYR A 382 -12.12 -6.54 14.05
CA TYR A 382 -12.28 -5.91 12.74
C TYR A 382 -13.22 -6.78 11.91
N PHE A 383 -14.37 -6.23 11.60
CA PHE A 383 -15.44 -6.92 10.90
C PHE A 383 -15.15 -6.95 9.40
N ILE A 384 -15.35 -8.10 8.78
CA ILE A 384 -15.32 -8.25 7.34
C ILE A 384 -16.71 -8.58 6.87
N SER A 385 -17.25 -7.75 5.98
CA SER A 385 -18.55 -8.00 5.37
C SER A 385 -18.36 -7.94 3.86
N THR A 386 -18.11 -9.09 3.25
CA THR A 386 -17.96 -9.10 1.80
C THR A 386 -18.30 -10.45 1.21
N ASN A 387 -19.10 -10.38 0.15
CA ASN A 387 -19.42 -11.52 -0.68
C ASN A 387 -18.70 -11.44 -2.02
N ASN A 388 -17.98 -10.35 -2.26
CA ASN A 388 -17.36 -10.11 -3.57
C ASN A 388 -16.12 -10.97 -3.81
N TYR A 389 -15.47 -11.42 -2.74
CA TYR A 389 -14.21 -12.15 -2.85
C TYR A 389 -14.28 -13.55 -2.23
N GLY A 390 -15.49 -14.04 -2.01
CA GLY A 390 -15.67 -15.38 -1.45
C GLY A 390 -15.31 -15.52 0.01
N ILE A 391 -15.29 -14.42 0.76
CA ILE A 391 -14.98 -14.41 2.19
C ILE A 391 -16.29 -14.34 2.97
N ASP A 392 -16.47 -15.25 3.93
CA ASP A 392 -17.62 -15.19 4.83
C ASP A 392 -17.48 -14.03 5.81
N SER A 393 -18.61 -13.45 6.20
CA SER A 393 -18.64 -12.39 7.21
C SER A 393 -18.07 -12.92 8.53
N GLN A 394 -17.14 -12.20 9.11
CA GLN A 394 -16.46 -12.62 10.34
C GLN A 394 -15.76 -11.45 10.99
N ASN A 395 -15.33 -11.67 12.22
CA ASN A 395 -14.46 -10.74 12.94
C ASN A 395 -13.06 -11.30 13.00
N ILE A 396 -12.04 -10.47 12.76
CA ILE A 396 -10.65 -10.87 12.92
C ILE A 396 -9.91 -9.85 13.76
N ARG A 397 -8.75 -10.25 14.30
CA ARG A 397 -7.88 -9.38 15.10
C ARG A 397 -6.47 -9.40 14.55
N TYR A 398 -5.80 -8.28 14.70
CA TYR A 398 -4.37 -8.18 14.37
C TYR A 398 -3.58 -8.95 15.43
N SER A 399 -2.73 -9.85 14.98
CA SER A 399 -1.95 -10.70 15.89
C SER A 399 -0.55 -10.15 16.14
N VAL A 400 0.03 -9.45 15.17
CA VAL A 400 1.41 -8.95 15.26
C VAL A 400 1.48 -7.45 14.99
N GLY A 401 0.95 -7.02 13.86
CA GLY A 401 1.02 -5.63 13.44
C GLY A 401 -0.15 -4.81 13.90
N GLN A 402 -0.53 -3.82 13.08
CA GLN A 402 -1.57 -2.87 13.44
C GLN A 402 -2.34 -2.42 12.21
N PRO A 403 -3.56 -1.94 12.40
CA PRO A 403 -4.37 -1.42 11.29
C PRO A 403 -3.88 -0.06 10.82
N MET A 404 -3.61 0.07 9.51
CA MET A 404 -3.30 1.37 8.89
C MET A 404 -3.61 1.35 7.42
#